data_478b9d9f3123a79c29128c5f5efc63cb
#
_entry.id   478b9d9f3123a79c29128c5f5efc63cb
#
_cell.length_a   1.000
_cell.length_b   1.000
_cell.length_c   1.000
_cell.angle_alpha   90.00
_cell.angle_beta   90.00
_cell.angle_gamma   90.00
#
_symmetry.space_group_name_H-M   'P 1'
#
loop_
_entity.id
_entity.type
_entity.pdbx_description
1 polymer ?
#
loop_
_entity_poly.entity_id
_entity_poly.type
_entity_poly.pdbx_seq_one_letter_code
_entity_poly.pdbx_strand_id
1 'polypeptide(L)'
;MPPKKRGSRIFRKRSSVAQTKAPNLTPPPQAGKATAMQVDTAIIGAGAAGMMCAAHAGARVLVVDHARAAGEKIRISGGGRCNFTNMYCSADNFISANPHFVKSALARYTQWDFVELVDRHNIAWHEKTLGQLFCDVSAKDIIAMLQKLMNKNGAELLLQSTASNFSKHANGFTFDLLSGGKTTKVSTQNLVIATGGKSIPKMGATGLAYDVAAGFDVPVIPTRAGLVPFTFTDGRFAPISGVALPARVSASNTSFEEALLFTHRGLSGPAVLQASSYWQEGAPISLNLAPANDLYEKLRAQRQISGRRNLTKALGHHIPARLVEHLTAELDLAGNLADWSDTRLETLCAYLQDWQLYPSGTEGYRTAEVTLGGIDTNALSSRSMAAKDVPNLYFIGEAVDVTGWLGGYNFQWAWSSAMAAARAIGQKHT
;
A
#
# COMPACT_ATOMS: atom_id res chain seq x y z
N MET A 1 -15.00 -16.63 74.92
CA MET A 1 -14.17 -16.53 76.13
C MET A 1 -12.77 -16.11 75.69
N PRO A 2 -12.21 -14.99 76.19
CA PRO A 2 -10.82 -14.61 75.95
C PRO A 2 -9.91 -15.13 77.14
N PRO A 3 -8.63 -15.12 76.93
CA PRO A 3 -7.80 -14.40 77.92
C PRO A 3 -6.68 -13.56 77.34
N LYS A 4 -6.49 -12.46 77.85
CA LYS A 4 -5.73 -11.87 78.96
C LYS A 4 -4.40 -11.27 78.49
N LYS A 5 -4.36 -9.98 78.74
CA LYS A 5 -3.21 -9.06 78.70
C LYS A 5 -2.07 -9.53 79.64
N ARG A 6 -0.82 -9.26 79.26
CA ARG A 6 0.27 -8.87 80.20
C ARG A 6 1.14 -7.82 79.51
N GLY A 7 1.26 -6.71 80.19
CA GLY A 7 2.14 -5.63 79.93
C GLY A 7 3.51 -5.77 80.62
N SER A 8 4.49 -5.08 80.15
CA SER A 8 5.60 -4.53 80.97
C SER A 8 6.46 -3.60 80.15
N ARG A 9 6.46 -2.43 80.59
CA ARG A 9 7.61 -1.61 81.10
C ARG A 9 8.51 -0.96 80.06
N ILE A 10 8.38 0.34 80.09
CA ILE A 10 9.16 1.42 79.54
C ILE A 10 10.61 1.40 80.05
N PHE A 11 11.59 1.46 79.14
CA PHE A 11 12.92 1.96 79.43
C PHE A 11 13.26 3.11 78.49
N ARG A 12 13.23 4.34 78.99
CA ARG A 12 13.81 5.51 78.30
C ARG A 12 15.34 5.42 78.40
N LYS A 13 16.05 5.35 77.28
CA LYS A 13 17.47 5.75 77.18
C LYS A 13 17.55 6.96 76.22
N ARG A 14 17.98 8.08 76.80
CA ARG A 14 18.46 9.27 76.07
C ARG A 14 19.75 8.90 75.39
N SER A 15 19.86 9.07 74.07
CA SER A 15 21.11 9.09 73.37
C SER A 15 21.13 10.31 72.45
N SER A 16 22.22 11.04 72.57
CA SER A 16 22.58 12.28 71.91
C SER A 16 22.55 12.20 70.41
N VAL A 17 21.80 13.11 69.75
CA VAL A 17 21.81 13.30 68.32
C VAL A 17 23.09 13.99 67.88
N ALA A 18 23.97 13.25 67.22
CA ALA A 18 25.07 13.84 66.46
C ALA A 18 24.47 14.39 65.12
N GLN A 19 24.64 15.69 64.90
CA GLN A 19 24.31 16.34 63.64
C GLN A 19 25.30 15.86 62.55
N THR A 20 24.86 14.94 61.66
CA THR A 20 25.57 14.64 60.43
C THR A 20 25.24 15.71 59.39
N LYS A 21 26.27 16.41 58.92
CA LYS A 21 26.23 17.32 57.76
C LYS A 21 25.65 16.56 56.57
N ALA A 22 24.60 17.14 55.93
CA ALA A 22 24.05 16.67 54.67
C ALA A 22 25.15 16.67 53.57
N PRO A 23 25.20 15.62 52.72
CA PRO A 23 26.14 15.63 51.61
C PRO A 23 25.73 16.70 50.58
N ASN A 24 26.71 17.48 50.11
CA ASN A 24 26.58 18.42 49.01
C ASN A 24 26.07 17.64 47.77
N LEU A 25 24.80 17.75 47.45
CA LEU A 25 24.24 17.31 46.18
C LEU A 25 24.78 18.25 45.09
N THR A 26 25.73 17.79 44.32
CA THR A 26 26.09 18.40 43.04
C THR A 26 24.81 18.53 42.19
N PRO A 27 24.52 19.71 41.63
CA PRO A 27 23.36 19.86 40.77
C PRO A 27 23.47 18.89 39.57
N PRO A 28 22.34 18.31 39.09
CA PRO A 28 22.38 17.45 37.92
C PRO A 28 23.01 18.22 36.75
N PRO A 29 23.75 17.53 35.86
CA PRO A 29 24.36 18.17 34.70
C PRO A 29 23.27 18.90 33.93
N GLN A 30 23.52 20.19 33.67
CA GLN A 30 22.64 21.02 32.85
C GLN A 30 22.44 20.28 31.53
N ALA A 31 21.18 19.97 31.20
CA ALA A 31 20.80 19.42 29.90
C ALA A 31 21.47 20.29 28.83
N GLY A 32 22.40 19.71 28.10
CA GLY A 32 23.12 20.39 27.02
C GLY A 32 22.07 21.03 26.09
N LYS A 33 22.28 22.30 25.71
CA LYS A 33 21.42 23.00 24.76
C LYS A 33 21.19 22.08 23.58
N ALA A 34 19.95 21.57 23.44
CA ALA A 34 19.54 20.77 22.31
C ALA A 34 19.86 21.57 21.03
N THR A 35 20.79 21.07 20.23
CA THR A 35 21.16 21.70 18.96
C THR A 35 19.89 21.71 18.10
N ALA A 36 19.28 22.87 17.92
CA ALA A 36 18.10 23.03 17.07
C ALA A 36 18.55 22.98 15.60
N MET A 37 18.00 22.06 14.82
CA MET A 37 18.18 22.00 13.37
C MET A 37 17.06 22.79 12.70
N GLN A 38 17.39 23.64 11.74
CA GLN A 38 16.39 24.42 11.00
C GLN A 38 16.50 24.14 9.51
N VAL A 39 15.38 23.78 8.89
CA VAL A 39 15.25 23.51 7.45
C VAL A 39 14.01 24.22 6.89
N ASP A 40 13.96 24.43 5.59
CA ASP A 40 12.78 25.05 4.97
C ASP A 40 11.66 24.03 4.81
N THR A 41 12.03 22.79 4.42
CA THR A 41 11.08 21.70 4.21
C THR A 41 11.61 20.42 4.86
N ALA A 42 10.78 19.79 5.69
CA ALA A 42 11.01 18.44 6.20
C ALA A 42 10.05 17.46 5.53
N ILE A 43 10.58 16.35 5.00
CA ILE A 43 9.83 15.29 4.35
C ILE A 43 10.01 14.01 5.17
N ILE A 44 8.93 13.44 5.66
CA ILE A 44 8.96 12.21 6.44
C ILE A 44 8.59 11.05 5.53
N GLY A 45 9.57 10.19 5.26
CA GLY A 45 9.50 9.04 4.35
C GLY A 45 10.35 9.23 3.09
N ALA A 46 11.32 8.34 2.87
CA ALA A 46 12.19 8.27 1.69
C ALA A 46 11.71 7.18 0.70
N GLY A 47 10.40 7.04 0.56
CA GLY A 47 9.76 6.23 -0.49
C GLY A 47 9.68 6.97 -1.83
N ALA A 48 8.90 6.44 -2.75
CA ALA A 48 8.70 7.00 -4.09
C ALA A 48 8.28 8.49 -4.04
N ALA A 49 7.18 8.77 -3.34
CA ALA A 49 6.65 10.12 -3.24
C ALA A 49 7.61 11.08 -2.52
N GLY A 50 8.20 10.65 -1.39
CA GLY A 50 9.11 11.50 -0.61
C GLY A 50 10.36 11.89 -1.37
N MET A 51 11.03 10.94 -2.03
CA MET A 51 12.22 11.22 -2.83
C MET A 51 11.89 12.11 -4.04
N MET A 52 10.77 11.86 -4.72
CA MET A 52 10.34 12.70 -5.85
C MET A 52 10.02 14.13 -5.40
N CYS A 53 9.35 14.30 -4.25
CA CYS A 53 9.10 15.60 -3.67
C CYS A 53 10.41 16.32 -3.31
N ALA A 54 11.34 15.63 -2.63
CA ALA A 54 12.64 16.20 -2.22
C ALA A 54 13.50 16.63 -3.40
N ALA A 55 13.40 15.90 -4.51
CA ALA A 55 14.10 16.24 -5.75
C ALA A 55 13.63 17.57 -6.39
N HIS A 56 12.49 18.11 -5.98
CA HIS A 56 11.87 19.27 -6.63
C HIS A 56 11.31 20.35 -5.68
N ALA A 57 11.42 20.19 -4.37
CA ALA A 57 10.81 21.09 -3.38
C ALA A 57 11.65 22.34 -3.07
N GLY A 58 12.81 22.55 -3.70
CA GLY A 58 13.69 23.68 -3.46
C GLY A 58 14.87 23.37 -2.55
N ALA A 59 15.51 24.41 -2.00
CA ALA A 59 16.70 24.27 -1.13
C ALA A 59 16.35 23.92 0.32
N ARG A 60 17.38 23.50 1.09
CA ARG A 60 17.31 23.16 2.51
C ARG A 60 16.20 22.16 2.87
N VAL A 61 16.13 21.10 2.08
CA VAL A 61 15.20 19.97 2.28
C VAL A 61 15.87 18.91 3.15
N LEU A 62 15.18 18.47 4.19
CA LEU A 62 15.56 17.32 5.02
C LEU A 62 14.58 16.17 4.76
N VAL A 63 15.08 15.01 4.37
CA VAL A 63 14.30 13.77 4.24
C VAL A 63 14.68 12.83 5.38
N VAL A 64 13.69 12.36 6.13
CA VAL A 64 13.87 11.45 7.27
C VAL A 64 13.18 10.12 6.99
N ASP A 65 13.90 9.02 7.14
CA ASP A 65 13.31 7.68 7.04
C ASP A 65 13.93 6.72 8.06
N HIS A 66 13.12 5.88 8.67
CA HIS A 66 13.55 4.87 9.63
C HIS A 66 14.19 3.64 8.98
N ALA A 67 13.99 3.43 7.68
CA ALA A 67 14.54 2.31 6.93
C ALA A 67 16.07 2.41 6.78
N ARG A 68 16.69 1.26 6.53
CA ARG A 68 18.15 1.18 6.26
C ARG A 68 18.52 1.68 4.87
N ALA A 69 17.57 1.70 3.95
CA ALA A 69 17.77 2.14 2.57
C ALA A 69 16.55 2.90 2.07
N ALA A 70 16.77 3.87 1.20
CA ALA A 70 15.68 4.58 0.53
C ALA A 70 14.98 3.70 -0.50
N GLY A 71 13.68 3.94 -0.71
CA GLY A 71 12.91 3.30 -1.77
C GLY A 71 12.64 1.82 -1.56
N GLU A 72 12.44 1.34 -0.33
CA GLU A 72 12.23 -0.08 -0.02
C GLU A 72 11.12 -0.72 -0.87
N LYS A 73 9.93 -0.10 -0.98
CA LYS A 73 8.86 -0.62 -1.84
C LYS A 73 9.22 -0.57 -3.33
N ILE A 74 10.03 0.41 -3.78
CA ILE A 74 10.52 0.46 -5.18
C ILE A 74 11.39 -0.77 -5.45
N ARG A 75 12.31 -1.13 -4.53
CA ARG A 75 13.26 -2.24 -4.69
C ARG A 75 12.60 -3.56 -5.01
N ILE A 76 11.46 -3.85 -4.37
CA ILE A 76 10.78 -5.14 -4.50
C ILE A 76 9.71 -5.14 -5.59
N SER A 77 9.28 -3.96 -6.02
CA SER A 77 8.19 -3.83 -6.99
C SER A 77 8.56 -4.43 -8.34
N GLY A 78 7.55 -5.00 -9.00
CA GLY A 78 7.72 -5.59 -10.32
C GLY A 78 8.78 -6.70 -10.39
N GLY A 79 8.96 -7.47 -9.29
CA GLY A 79 10.00 -8.50 -9.22
C GLY A 79 11.43 -7.92 -9.22
N GLY A 80 11.61 -6.71 -8.68
CA GLY A 80 12.90 -6.02 -8.62
C GLY A 80 13.24 -5.18 -9.87
N ARG A 81 12.28 -5.03 -10.79
CA ARG A 81 12.42 -4.20 -12.00
C ARG A 81 11.62 -2.92 -11.99
N CYS A 82 10.90 -2.64 -10.94
CA CYS A 82 10.03 -1.47 -10.77
C CYS A 82 9.02 -1.29 -11.92
N ASN A 83 7.78 -1.63 -11.68
CA ASN A 83 6.68 -1.19 -12.55
C ASN A 83 6.40 0.28 -12.27
N PHE A 84 7.17 1.18 -12.87
CA PHE A 84 7.27 2.58 -12.43
C PHE A 84 6.10 3.46 -12.88
N THR A 85 5.34 3.07 -13.90
CA THR A 85 4.10 3.74 -14.34
C THR A 85 3.31 2.86 -15.30
N ASN A 86 2.18 3.39 -15.82
CA ASN A 86 1.33 2.75 -16.81
C ASN A 86 1.01 3.73 -17.94
N MET A 87 1.12 3.27 -19.20
CA MET A 87 0.82 4.08 -20.39
C MET A 87 -0.62 4.60 -20.44
N TYR A 88 -1.56 3.81 -19.89
CA TYR A 88 -2.99 4.10 -19.91
C TYR A 88 -3.49 4.76 -18.63
N CYS A 89 -2.60 5.41 -17.87
CA CYS A 89 -2.96 6.02 -16.61
C CYS A 89 -3.98 7.15 -16.81
N SER A 90 -5.16 6.98 -16.23
CA SER A 90 -6.24 7.95 -16.19
C SER A 90 -6.85 8.03 -14.78
N ALA A 91 -7.71 9.02 -14.54
CA ALA A 91 -8.39 9.16 -13.26
C ALA A 91 -9.27 7.96 -12.89
N ASP A 92 -9.80 7.26 -13.89
CA ASP A 92 -10.71 6.12 -13.70
C ASP A 92 -10.01 4.86 -13.15
N ASN A 93 -8.68 4.85 -13.17
CA ASN A 93 -7.88 3.76 -12.62
C ASN A 93 -7.60 3.93 -11.12
N PHE A 94 -8.23 4.89 -10.45
CA PHE A 94 -8.01 5.17 -9.03
C PHE A 94 -9.29 5.10 -8.22
N ILE A 95 -9.17 4.52 -7.04
CA ILE A 95 -10.22 4.42 -6.02
C ILE A 95 -9.96 5.52 -4.97
N SER A 96 -10.98 6.31 -4.68
CA SER A 96 -10.98 7.35 -3.64
C SER A 96 -12.42 7.65 -3.26
N ALA A 97 -12.68 8.09 -2.05
CA ALA A 97 -13.99 8.63 -1.65
C ALA A 97 -14.38 9.86 -2.51
N ASN A 98 -13.38 10.59 -3.03
CA ASN A 98 -13.56 11.66 -4.01
C ASN A 98 -12.85 11.31 -5.34
N PRO A 99 -13.53 10.68 -6.31
CA PRO A 99 -12.90 10.23 -7.56
C PRO A 99 -12.35 11.35 -8.44
N HIS A 100 -12.73 12.60 -8.16
CA HIS A 100 -12.24 13.77 -8.92
C HIS A 100 -10.92 14.33 -8.39
N PHE A 101 -10.52 13.95 -7.18
CA PHE A 101 -9.35 14.53 -6.52
C PHE A 101 -8.05 14.32 -7.31
N VAL A 102 -7.86 13.15 -7.89
CA VAL A 102 -6.64 12.77 -8.61
C VAL A 102 -6.40 13.56 -9.89
N LYS A 103 -7.48 14.03 -10.55
CA LYS A 103 -7.45 14.66 -11.89
C LYS A 103 -6.43 15.79 -12.00
N SER A 104 -6.39 16.67 -11.01
CA SER A 104 -5.51 17.85 -11.04
C SER A 104 -4.01 17.48 -10.97
N ALA A 105 -3.64 16.53 -10.12
CA ALA A 105 -2.25 16.12 -9.97
C ALA A 105 -1.79 15.32 -11.21
N LEU A 106 -2.59 14.35 -11.68
CA LEU A 106 -2.28 13.53 -12.86
C LEU A 106 -2.17 14.39 -14.14
N ALA A 107 -3.04 15.39 -14.33
CA ALA A 107 -2.96 16.24 -15.51
C ALA A 107 -1.74 17.19 -15.53
N ARG A 108 -1.19 17.52 -14.36
CA ARG A 108 -0.02 18.41 -14.25
C ARG A 108 1.32 17.68 -14.19
N TYR A 109 1.31 16.40 -13.89
CA TYR A 109 2.45 15.52 -13.98
C TYR A 109 1.96 14.14 -14.40
N THR A 110 2.05 13.89 -15.68
CA THR A 110 1.53 12.71 -16.36
C THR A 110 2.52 11.54 -16.29
N GLN A 111 2.09 10.35 -16.70
CA GLN A 111 2.98 9.21 -16.92
C GLN A 111 4.08 9.53 -17.92
N TRP A 112 3.81 10.33 -18.92
CA TRP A 112 4.77 10.70 -19.95
C TRP A 112 5.86 11.65 -19.44
N ASP A 113 5.51 12.56 -18.50
CA ASP A 113 6.49 13.39 -17.81
C ASP A 113 7.48 12.54 -17.00
N PHE A 114 6.98 11.43 -16.38
CA PHE A 114 7.88 10.52 -15.67
C PHE A 114 8.72 9.65 -16.63
N VAL A 115 8.15 9.16 -17.72
CA VAL A 115 8.89 8.45 -18.79
C VAL A 115 10.00 9.35 -19.34
N GLU A 116 9.70 10.61 -19.66
CA GLU A 116 10.72 11.57 -20.11
C GLU A 116 11.83 11.76 -19.07
N LEU A 117 11.49 11.76 -17.77
CA LEU A 117 12.50 11.83 -16.71
C LEU A 117 13.41 10.59 -16.69
N VAL A 118 12.84 9.40 -16.86
CA VAL A 118 13.55 8.12 -16.95
C VAL A 118 14.50 8.11 -18.17
N ASP A 119 14.00 8.55 -19.33
CA ASP A 119 14.78 8.64 -20.58
C ASP A 119 15.95 9.61 -20.47
N ARG A 120 15.72 10.79 -19.88
CA ARG A 120 16.79 11.79 -19.62
C ARG A 120 17.91 11.27 -18.72
N HIS A 121 17.65 10.22 -17.95
CA HIS A 121 18.65 9.56 -17.12
C HIS A 121 19.21 8.27 -17.75
N ASN A 122 18.88 7.99 -19.03
CA ASN A 122 19.32 6.82 -19.80
C ASN A 122 19.00 5.49 -19.09
N ILE A 123 17.83 5.41 -18.45
CA ILE A 123 17.32 4.18 -17.85
C ILE A 123 16.51 3.45 -18.91
N ALA A 124 16.98 2.29 -19.35
CA ALA A 124 16.28 1.45 -20.32
C ALA A 124 15.04 0.82 -19.69
N TRP A 125 13.95 0.78 -20.44
CA TRP A 125 12.66 0.25 -20.02
C TRP A 125 11.89 -0.40 -21.18
N HIS A 126 10.90 -1.22 -20.84
CA HIS A 126 9.99 -1.85 -21.80
C HIS A 126 8.55 -1.88 -21.27
N GLU A 127 7.60 -1.97 -22.19
CA GLU A 127 6.22 -2.36 -21.90
C GLU A 127 6.13 -3.87 -21.78
N LYS A 128 5.51 -4.37 -20.70
CA LYS A 128 5.30 -5.80 -20.50
C LYS A 128 3.92 -6.24 -21.02
N THR A 129 2.86 -5.83 -20.34
CA THR A 129 1.45 -6.12 -20.69
C THR A 129 0.56 -5.00 -20.15
N LEU A 130 -0.57 -4.74 -20.79
CA LEU A 130 -1.59 -3.80 -20.31
C LEU A 130 -1.03 -2.41 -19.98
N GLY A 131 -0.06 -1.93 -20.74
CA GLY A 131 0.55 -0.62 -20.56
C GLY A 131 1.52 -0.49 -19.39
N GLN A 132 1.88 -1.59 -18.73
CA GLN A 132 2.79 -1.59 -17.58
C GLN A 132 4.23 -1.38 -18.01
N LEU A 133 4.90 -0.33 -17.49
CA LEU A 133 6.28 0.01 -17.84
C LEU A 133 7.27 -0.41 -16.75
N PHE A 134 8.28 -1.19 -17.15
CA PHE A 134 9.29 -1.75 -16.25
C PHE A 134 10.70 -1.31 -16.67
N CYS A 135 11.58 -1.09 -15.70
CA CYS A 135 13.01 -0.99 -15.99
C CYS A 135 13.54 -2.34 -16.51
N ASP A 136 14.42 -2.29 -17.49
CA ASP A 136 15.01 -3.50 -18.08
C ASP A 136 15.93 -4.23 -17.11
N VAL A 137 16.71 -3.48 -16.33
CA VAL A 137 17.77 -4.02 -15.48
C VAL A 137 17.30 -4.10 -14.01
N SER A 138 17.01 -2.99 -13.38
CA SER A 138 16.78 -2.97 -11.93
C SER A 138 15.91 -1.81 -11.45
N ALA A 139 15.07 -2.06 -10.47
CA ALA A 139 14.38 -1.04 -9.68
C ALA A 139 15.34 -0.04 -9.01
N LYS A 140 16.60 -0.42 -8.79
CA LYS A 140 17.63 0.44 -8.21
C LYS A 140 17.97 1.63 -9.11
N ASP A 141 17.75 1.54 -10.42
CA ASP A 141 18.03 2.62 -11.36
C ASP A 141 17.10 3.82 -11.10
N ILE A 142 15.83 3.57 -10.84
CA ILE A 142 14.87 4.62 -10.41
C ILE A 142 15.31 5.24 -9.08
N ILE A 143 15.73 4.42 -8.11
CA ILE A 143 16.19 4.93 -6.80
C ILE A 143 17.45 5.80 -6.97
N ALA A 144 18.42 5.34 -7.74
CA ALA A 144 19.65 6.09 -8.00
C ALA A 144 19.39 7.42 -8.74
N MET A 145 18.47 7.40 -9.71
CA MET A 145 17.99 8.61 -10.39
C MET A 145 17.42 9.62 -9.39
N LEU A 146 16.49 9.20 -8.55
CA LEU A 146 15.85 10.08 -7.55
C LEU A 146 16.87 10.62 -6.54
N GLN A 147 17.78 9.79 -6.03
CA GLN A 147 18.84 10.21 -5.13
C GLN A 147 19.79 11.21 -5.78
N LYS A 148 20.16 11.00 -7.06
CA LYS A 148 20.97 11.96 -7.83
C LYS A 148 20.28 13.32 -7.96
N LEU A 149 18.97 13.34 -8.22
CA LEU A 149 18.18 14.55 -8.29
C LEU A 149 18.07 15.27 -6.93
N MET A 150 17.83 14.53 -5.85
CA MET A 150 17.83 15.05 -4.49
C MET A 150 19.16 15.72 -4.15
N ASN A 151 20.28 15.02 -4.40
CA ASN A 151 21.62 15.54 -4.13
C ASN A 151 21.92 16.80 -4.95
N LYS A 152 21.51 16.82 -6.25
CA LYS A 152 21.66 18.00 -7.12
C LYS A 152 20.94 19.23 -6.55
N ASN A 153 19.79 19.03 -5.89
CA ASN A 153 19.00 20.09 -5.28
C ASN A 153 19.34 20.34 -3.81
N GLY A 154 20.44 19.75 -3.29
CA GLY A 154 20.91 19.98 -1.92
C GLY A 154 20.04 19.39 -0.83
N ALA A 155 19.20 18.39 -1.13
CA ALA A 155 18.41 17.70 -0.13
C ALA A 155 19.27 16.75 0.71
N GLU A 156 19.18 16.85 2.03
CA GLU A 156 19.81 15.95 2.99
C GLU A 156 18.91 14.74 3.26
N LEU A 157 19.48 13.53 3.21
CA LEU A 157 18.77 12.28 3.48
C LEU A 157 19.30 11.61 4.75
N LEU A 158 18.46 11.49 5.78
CA LEU A 158 18.76 10.79 7.01
C LEU A 158 17.97 9.47 7.08
N LEU A 159 18.67 8.37 6.85
CA LEU A 159 18.17 7.02 7.03
C LEU A 159 18.38 6.55 8.47
N GLN A 160 17.72 5.43 8.86
CA GLN A 160 17.76 4.89 10.22
C GLN A 160 17.43 5.96 11.28
N SER A 161 16.52 6.88 10.92
CA SER A 161 16.15 8.03 11.72
C SER A 161 14.64 8.12 11.84
N THR A 162 14.13 8.47 13.02
CA THR A 162 12.70 8.56 13.29
C THR A 162 12.30 9.97 13.68
N ALA A 163 11.15 10.40 13.15
CA ALA A 163 10.52 11.66 13.52
C ALA A 163 9.31 11.40 14.42
N SER A 164 9.14 12.18 15.47
CA SER A 164 8.05 12.06 16.44
C SER A 164 7.71 13.40 17.06
N ASN A 165 6.64 13.47 17.88
CA ASN A 165 6.25 14.66 18.63
C ASN A 165 6.07 15.91 17.74
N PHE A 166 5.29 15.75 16.66
CA PHE A 166 5.00 16.84 15.74
C PHE A 166 4.13 17.90 16.39
N SER A 167 4.50 19.17 16.23
CA SER A 167 3.76 20.31 16.76
C SER A 167 3.77 21.47 15.77
N LYS A 168 2.64 22.21 15.70
CA LYS A 168 2.48 23.40 14.86
C LYS A 168 2.79 24.66 15.67
N HIS A 169 3.45 25.63 15.06
CA HIS A 169 3.75 26.93 15.61
C HIS A 169 3.38 28.02 14.59
N ALA A 170 3.47 29.29 14.99
CA ALA A 170 3.13 30.42 14.11
C ALA A 170 3.90 30.39 12.77
N ASN A 171 5.17 29.98 12.81
CA ASN A 171 6.08 30.01 11.65
C ASN A 171 6.37 28.62 11.05
N GLY A 172 5.55 27.61 11.31
CA GLY A 172 5.75 26.26 10.77
C GLY A 172 5.57 25.15 11.80
N PHE A 173 6.44 24.14 11.76
CA PHE A 173 6.35 22.93 12.57
C PHE A 173 7.64 22.64 13.29
N THR A 174 7.53 21.93 14.41
CA THR A 174 8.68 21.29 15.07
C THR A 174 8.40 19.82 15.30
N PHE A 175 9.44 19.02 15.31
CA PHE A 175 9.38 17.61 15.67
C PHE A 175 10.70 17.15 16.29
N ASP A 176 10.68 16.00 16.95
CA ASP A 176 11.87 15.36 17.50
C ASP A 176 12.43 14.38 16.49
N LEU A 177 13.68 14.55 16.12
CA LEU A 177 14.45 13.67 15.24
C LEU A 177 15.38 12.81 16.09
N LEU A 178 15.15 11.50 16.11
CA LEU A 178 16.07 10.52 16.69
C LEU A 178 16.94 9.94 15.57
N SER A 179 18.24 10.20 15.62
CA SER A 179 19.24 9.70 14.68
C SER A 179 20.53 9.36 15.41
N GLY A 180 21.09 8.17 15.17
CA GLY A 180 22.32 7.70 15.83
C GLY A 180 22.24 7.70 17.37
N GLY A 181 21.07 7.45 17.94
CA GLY A 181 20.84 7.48 19.40
C GLY A 181 20.72 8.87 20.02
N LYS A 182 20.80 9.93 19.22
CA LYS A 182 20.67 11.33 19.68
C LYS A 182 19.35 11.92 19.21
N THR A 183 18.61 12.55 20.12
CA THR A 183 17.41 13.33 19.80
C THR A 183 17.77 14.78 19.55
N THR A 184 17.30 15.31 18.41
CA THR A 184 17.49 16.71 18.00
C THR A 184 16.12 17.31 17.69
N LYS A 185 15.86 18.53 18.17
CA LYS A 185 14.64 19.27 17.81
C LYS A 185 14.83 19.87 16.42
N VAL A 186 13.95 19.53 15.49
CA VAL A 186 13.95 20.10 14.13
C VAL A 186 12.82 21.11 14.01
N SER A 187 13.12 22.27 13.40
CA SER A 187 12.13 23.29 13.01
C SER A 187 12.06 23.39 11.49
N THR A 188 10.86 23.45 10.94
CA THR A 188 10.64 23.54 9.49
C THR A 188 9.44 24.42 9.17
N GLN A 189 9.48 25.10 8.04
CA GLN A 189 8.33 25.86 7.55
C GLN A 189 7.28 24.95 6.89
N ASN A 190 7.74 23.98 6.10
CA ASN A 190 6.86 23.04 5.40
C ASN A 190 7.09 21.61 5.92
N LEU A 191 6.01 20.92 6.27
CA LEU A 191 6.05 19.53 6.71
C LEU A 191 5.32 18.66 5.67
N VAL A 192 6.03 17.69 5.09
CA VAL A 192 5.49 16.76 4.08
C VAL A 192 5.49 15.35 4.67
N ILE A 193 4.34 14.72 4.72
CA ILE A 193 4.16 13.34 5.17
C ILE A 193 4.05 12.43 3.93
N ALA A 194 5.08 11.60 3.74
CA ALA A 194 5.27 10.70 2.60
C ALA A 194 5.55 9.26 3.03
N THR A 195 5.06 8.86 4.21
CA THR A 195 5.39 7.58 4.86
C THR A 195 4.66 6.38 4.25
N GLY A 196 3.79 6.60 3.27
CA GLY A 196 2.96 5.56 2.67
C GLY A 196 1.83 5.09 3.59
N GLY A 197 1.22 3.96 3.23
CA GLY A 197 0.14 3.32 3.98
C GLY A 197 0.63 2.22 4.92
N LYS A 198 -0.28 1.29 5.28
CA LYS A 198 -0.04 0.17 6.21
C LYS A 198 0.38 -1.13 5.53
N SER A 199 0.37 -1.18 4.18
CA SER A 199 0.68 -2.40 3.43
C SER A 199 2.13 -2.84 3.61
N ILE A 200 2.33 -4.16 3.71
CA ILE A 200 3.63 -4.83 3.91
C ILE A 200 4.37 -4.30 5.16
N PRO A 201 3.87 -4.53 6.39
CA PRO A 201 4.50 -4.03 7.62
C PRO A 201 5.97 -4.45 7.79
N LYS A 202 6.37 -5.60 7.23
CA LYS A 202 7.77 -6.06 7.23
C LYS A 202 8.73 -5.11 6.51
N MET A 203 8.21 -4.24 5.65
CA MET A 203 8.97 -3.19 4.95
C MET A 203 8.97 -1.85 5.70
N GLY A 204 8.52 -1.85 6.95
CA GLY A 204 8.52 -0.66 7.80
C GLY A 204 7.26 0.20 7.72
N ALA A 205 6.16 -0.27 7.13
CA ALA A 205 4.90 0.46 7.17
C ALA A 205 4.34 0.53 8.60
N THR A 206 4.14 1.75 9.13
CA THR A 206 3.75 1.98 10.53
C THR A 206 2.37 2.62 10.69
N GLY A 207 1.86 3.29 9.66
CA GLY A 207 0.65 4.12 9.77
C GLY A 207 0.90 5.52 10.35
N LEU A 208 2.17 5.94 10.50
CA LEU A 208 2.55 7.25 11.05
C LEU A 208 1.83 8.44 10.37
N ALA A 209 1.54 8.34 9.06
CA ALA A 209 0.79 9.38 8.37
C ALA A 209 -0.57 9.65 9.02
N TYR A 210 -1.25 8.61 9.46
CA TYR A 210 -2.58 8.71 10.06
C TYR A 210 -2.53 9.23 11.49
N ASP A 211 -1.48 8.86 12.24
CA ASP A 211 -1.25 9.39 13.59
C ASP A 211 -0.92 10.89 13.52
N VAL A 212 -0.10 11.31 12.56
CA VAL A 212 0.19 12.74 12.32
C VAL A 212 -1.07 13.49 11.91
N ALA A 213 -1.88 12.93 11.01
CA ALA A 213 -3.14 13.55 10.59
C ALA A 213 -4.09 13.75 11.77
N ALA A 214 -4.27 12.72 12.60
CA ALA A 214 -5.10 12.81 13.82
C ALA A 214 -4.57 13.87 14.80
N GLY A 215 -3.24 14.00 14.94
CA GLY A 215 -2.61 15.02 15.79
C GLY A 215 -2.82 16.46 15.30
N PHE A 216 -3.23 16.66 14.05
CA PHE A 216 -3.55 17.94 13.44
C PHE A 216 -5.02 18.07 13.03
N ASP A 217 -5.90 17.22 13.51
CA ASP A 217 -7.34 17.19 13.22
C ASP A 217 -7.65 17.06 11.72
N VAL A 218 -6.75 16.41 10.93
CA VAL A 218 -6.99 16.11 9.52
C VAL A 218 -7.73 14.76 9.41
N PRO A 219 -8.93 14.73 8.82
CA PRO A 219 -9.72 13.50 8.74
C PRO A 219 -9.04 12.38 7.97
N VAL A 220 -9.32 11.13 8.40
CA VAL A 220 -8.82 9.90 7.79
C VAL A 220 -9.98 8.99 7.45
N ILE A 221 -10.11 8.58 6.20
CA ILE A 221 -11.01 7.52 5.76
C ILE A 221 -10.51 6.18 6.30
N PRO A 222 -11.39 5.34 6.89
CA PRO A 222 -10.98 4.04 7.43
C PRO A 222 -10.16 3.22 6.44
N THR A 223 -9.00 2.76 6.88
CA THR A 223 -8.06 2.05 6.03
C THR A 223 -8.34 0.56 6.01
N ARG A 224 -8.19 -0.08 4.83
CA ARG A 224 -8.24 -1.53 4.65
C ARG A 224 -7.17 -1.99 3.64
N ALA A 225 -6.85 -3.30 3.67
CA ALA A 225 -5.93 -3.90 2.70
C ALA A 225 -6.54 -3.85 1.29
N GLY A 226 -5.74 -3.48 0.30
CA GLY A 226 -6.10 -3.49 -1.12
C GLY A 226 -5.07 -4.24 -1.96
N LEU A 227 -5.45 -4.68 -3.16
CA LEU A 227 -4.63 -5.55 -4.01
C LEU A 227 -4.10 -6.74 -3.18
N VAL A 228 -5.03 -7.54 -2.63
CA VAL A 228 -4.76 -8.54 -1.61
C VAL A 228 -5.44 -9.87 -1.95
N PRO A 229 -4.82 -11.05 -1.73
CA PRO A 229 -5.44 -12.34 -1.95
C PRO A 229 -6.67 -12.54 -1.05
N PHE A 230 -7.70 -13.22 -1.59
CA PHE A 230 -8.84 -13.70 -0.82
C PHE A 230 -8.50 -14.99 -0.07
N THR A 231 -9.11 -15.16 1.11
CA THR A 231 -9.00 -16.37 1.92
C THR A 231 -10.32 -17.14 2.00
N PHE A 232 -10.21 -18.48 2.09
CA PHE A 232 -11.32 -19.41 2.29
C PHE A 232 -10.94 -20.35 3.43
N THR A 233 -11.65 -20.26 4.54
CA THR A 233 -11.30 -20.98 5.79
C THR A 233 -11.61 -22.47 5.71
N ASP A 234 -12.48 -22.91 4.79
CA ASP A 234 -12.81 -24.32 4.52
C ASP A 234 -11.69 -25.09 3.80
N GLY A 235 -10.64 -24.39 3.36
CA GLY A 235 -9.49 -25.02 2.67
C GLY A 235 -9.81 -25.61 1.31
N ARG A 236 -10.99 -25.31 0.72
CA ARG A 236 -11.52 -25.91 -0.52
C ARG A 236 -10.54 -25.89 -1.69
N PHE A 237 -9.69 -24.88 -1.80
CA PHE A 237 -8.75 -24.72 -2.91
C PHE A 237 -7.37 -25.31 -2.67
N ALA A 238 -7.07 -25.83 -1.47
CA ALA A 238 -5.79 -26.44 -1.18
C ALA A 238 -5.39 -27.56 -2.14
N PRO A 239 -6.31 -28.48 -2.57
CA PRO A 239 -5.99 -29.55 -3.52
C PRO A 239 -5.55 -29.04 -4.90
N ILE A 240 -5.98 -27.86 -5.32
CA ILE A 240 -5.66 -27.26 -6.62
C ILE A 240 -4.70 -26.07 -6.50
N SER A 241 -4.02 -25.94 -5.37
CA SER A 241 -2.99 -24.90 -5.19
C SER A 241 -1.94 -24.95 -6.31
N GLY A 242 -1.61 -23.79 -6.87
CA GLY A 242 -0.71 -23.61 -8.01
C GLY A 242 -1.40 -23.69 -9.37
N VAL A 243 -2.69 -24.04 -9.46
CA VAL A 243 -3.44 -23.93 -10.71
C VAL A 243 -3.69 -22.47 -11.04
N ALA A 244 -3.39 -22.08 -12.27
CA ALA A 244 -3.62 -20.73 -12.78
C ALA A 244 -4.31 -20.80 -14.16
N LEU A 245 -5.15 -19.80 -14.45
CA LEU A 245 -5.81 -19.63 -15.75
C LEU A 245 -6.19 -18.16 -15.98
N PRO A 246 -6.35 -17.73 -17.24
CA PRO A 246 -7.06 -16.49 -17.55
C PRO A 246 -8.51 -16.58 -17.07
N ALA A 247 -8.96 -15.61 -16.30
CA ALA A 247 -10.33 -15.57 -15.80
C ALA A 247 -10.82 -14.13 -15.68
N ARG A 248 -12.14 -13.92 -15.69
CA ARG A 248 -12.72 -12.65 -15.27
C ARG A 248 -13.19 -12.79 -13.82
N VAL A 249 -12.72 -11.91 -12.97
CA VAL A 249 -13.10 -11.84 -11.55
C VAL A 249 -13.88 -10.56 -11.32
N SER A 250 -15.09 -10.69 -10.79
CA SER A 250 -15.98 -9.55 -10.50
C SER A 250 -16.20 -9.41 -9.00
N ALA A 251 -16.16 -8.17 -8.52
CA ALA A 251 -16.55 -7.81 -7.16
C ALA A 251 -17.33 -6.49 -7.22
N SER A 252 -18.49 -6.44 -6.56
CA SER A 252 -19.41 -5.33 -6.71
C SER A 252 -19.74 -5.07 -8.20
N ASN A 253 -19.61 -3.85 -8.68
CA ASN A 253 -19.90 -3.48 -10.06
C ASN A 253 -18.65 -3.41 -10.97
N THR A 254 -17.52 -4.01 -10.54
CA THR A 254 -16.26 -3.92 -11.28
C THR A 254 -15.73 -5.31 -11.56
N SER A 255 -15.15 -5.50 -12.74
CA SER A 255 -14.57 -6.78 -13.16
C SER A 255 -13.19 -6.58 -13.79
N PHE A 256 -12.33 -7.59 -13.62
CA PHE A 256 -10.97 -7.62 -14.15
C PHE A 256 -10.73 -8.95 -14.84
N GLU A 257 -10.17 -8.89 -16.05
CA GLU A 257 -9.87 -10.07 -16.87
C GLU A 257 -8.36 -10.22 -17.00
N GLU A 258 -7.79 -11.05 -16.15
CA GLU A 258 -6.37 -11.36 -16.07
C GLU A 258 -6.16 -12.77 -15.50
N ALA A 259 -4.92 -13.12 -15.12
CA ALA A 259 -4.67 -14.41 -14.50
C ALA A 259 -5.30 -14.52 -13.10
N LEU A 260 -5.99 -15.62 -12.86
CA LEU A 260 -6.45 -16.12 -11.57
C LEU A 260 -5.47 -17.21 -11.11
N LEU A 261 -5.12 -17.23 -9.85
CA LEU A 261 -4.27 -18.25 -9.20
C LEU A 261 -4.99 -18.84 -7.98
N PHE A 262 -5.17 -20.15 -7.96
CA PHE A 262 -5.59 -20.89 -6.78
C PHE A 262 -4.39 -21.09 -5.83
N THR A 263 -4.59 -20.83 -4.56
CA THR A 263 -3.57 -21.00 -3.51
C THR A 263 -4.08 -21.93 -2.41
N HIS A 264 -3.19 -22.38 -1.55
CA HIS A 264 -3.58 -23.20 -0.39
C HIS A 264 -4.49 -22.47 0.62
N ARG A 265 -4.60 -21.15 0.54
CA ARG A 265 -5.46 -20.31 1.40
C ARG A 265 -6.71 -19.81 0.69
N GLY A 266 -6.73 -19.81 -0.63
CA GLY A 266 -7.83 -19.25 -1.39
C GLY A 266 -7.42 -18.82 -2.80
N LEU A 267 -7.67 -17.57 -3.15
CA LEU A 267 -7.48 -17.03 -4.49
C LEU A 267 -6.50 -15.87 -4.51
N SER A 268 -5.68 -15.81 -5.55
CA SER A 268 -4.71 -14.76 -5.83
C SER A 268 -4.60 -14.55 -7.35
N GLY A 269 -3.57 -13.84 -7.78
CA GLY A 269 -3.36 -13.47 -9.18
C GLY A 269 -3.92 -12.09 -9.50
N PRO A 270 -3.47 -11.46 -10.60
CA PRO A 270 -3.81 -10.07 -10.91
C PRO A 270 -5.30 -9.76 -10.91
N ALA A 271 -6.13 -10.60 -11.52
CA ALA A 271 -7.59 -10.40 -11.55
C ALA A 271 -8.20 -10.36 -10.12
N VAL A 272 -7.73 -11.25 -9.25
CA VAL A 272 -8.19 -11.34 -7.86
C VAL A 272 -7.71 -10.15 -7.04
N LEU A 273 -6.43 -9.79 -7.17
CA LEU A 273 -5.87 -8.64 -6.43
C LEU A 273 -6.62 -7.36 -6.76
N GLN A 274 -6.92 -7.11 -8.03
CA GLN A 274 -7.69 -5.95 -8.45
C GLN A 274 -9.12 -5.98 -7.92
N ALA A 275 -9.83 -7.10 -8.08
CA ALA A 275 -11.20 -7.27 -7.61
C ALA A 275 -11.30 -7.09 -6.08
N SER A 276 -10.28 -7.51 -5.30
CA SER A 276 -10.26 -7.37 -3.84
C SER A 276 -10.35 -5.92 -3.36
N SER A 277 -9.90 -4.96 -4.18
CA SER A 277 -9.99 -3.54 -3.85
C SER A 277 -11.44 -3.01 -3.90
N TYR A 278 -12.33 -3.69 -4.59
CA TYR A 278 -13.75 -3.35 -4.71
C TYR A 278 -14.66 -4.23 -3.84
N TRP A 279 -14.12 -5.35 -3.34
CA TRP A 279 -14.89 -6.27 -2.50
C TRP A 279 -15.22 -5.69 -1.14
N GLN A 280 -16.41 -5.99 -0.66
CA GLN A 280 -16.87 -5.69 0.70
C GLN A 280 -17.00 -7.00 1.49
N GLU A 281 -16.63 -6.97 2.77
CA GLU A 281 -16.68 -8.15 3.61
C GLU A 281 -18.08 -8.75 3.65
N GLY A 282 -18.15 -10.07 3.46
CA GLY A 282 -19.40 -10.82 3.39
C GLY A 282 -20.09 -10.84 2.01
N ALA A 283 -19.66 -10.02 1.06
CA ALA A 283 -20.21 -10.04 -0.29
C ALA A 283 -19.62 -11.17 -1.14
N PRO A 284 -20.36 -11.71 -2.12
CA PRO A 284 -19.81 -12.67 -3.08
C PRO A 284 -18.83 -12.01 -4.07
N ILE A 285 -18.00 -12.85 -4.66
CA ILE A 285 -17.28 -12.57 -5.90
C ILE A 285 -17.77 -13.53 -6.98
N SER A 286 -17.74 -13.11 -8.25
CA SER A 286 -18.07 -13.96 -9.39
C SER A 286 -16.82 -14.28 -10.20
N LEU A 287 -16.67 -15.53 -10.60
CA LEU A 287 -15.59 -16.00 -11.47
C LEU A 287 -16.15 -16.47 -12.80
N ASN A 288 -15.68 -15.90 -13.92
CA ASN A 288 -15.82 -16.50 -15.24
C ASN A 288 -14.49 -17.21 -15.57
N LEU A 289 -14.55 -18.54 -15.63
CA LEU A 289 -13.38 -19.40 -15.86
C LEU A 289 -13.00 -19.55 -17.34
N ALA A 290 -13.78 -19.00 -18.26
CA ALA A 290 -13.52 -19.05 -19.68
C ALA A 290 -13.98 -17.76 -20.40
N PRO A 291 -13.47 -16.57 -20.02
CA PRO A 291 -14.00 -15.28 -20.47
C PRO A 291 -13.84 -15.05 -21.97
N ALA A 292 -12.78 -15.58 -22.57
CA ALA A 292 -12.49 -15.44 -24.01
C ALA A 292 -13.27 -16.41 -24.91
N ASN A 293 -14.11 -17.28 -24.32
CA ASN A 293 -14.74 -18.38 -25.05
C ASN A 293 -16.26 -18.40 -24.84
N ASP A 294 -16.99 -18.58 -25.91
CA ASP A 294 -18.34 -19.15 -25.80
C ASP A 294 -18.21 -20.66 -25.52
N LEU A 295 -18.14 -21.00 -24.23
CA LEU A 295 -17.89 -22.35 -23.76
C LEU A 295 -19.01 -23.29 -24.21
N TYR A 296 -20.25 -22.80 -24.20
CA TYR A 296 -21.43 -23.58 -24.62
C TYR A 296 -21.34 -23.97 -26.11
N GLU A 297 -21.15 -23.00 -27.00
CA GLU A 297 -21.05 -23.29 -28.44
C GLU A 297 -19.86 -24.20 -28.77
N LYS A 298 -18.74 -24.04 -28.07
CA LYS A 298 -17.56 -24.91 -28.23
C LYS A 298 -17.82 -26.33 -27.80
N LEU A 299 -18.46 -26.57 -26.65
CA LEU A 299 -18.80 -27.91 -26.19
C LEU A 299 -19.89 -28.53 -27.08
N ARG A 300 -20.87 -27.75 -27.54
CA ARG A 300 -21.90 -28.19 -28.48
C ARG A 300 -21.31 -28.61 -29.82
N ALA A 301 -20.43 -27.82 -30.41
CA ALA A 301 -19.70 -28.18 -31.61
C ALA A 301 -18.86 -29.45 -31.46
N GLN A 302 -18.15 -29.55 -30.34
CA GLN A 302 -17.32 -30.71 -29.99
C GLN A 302 -18.17 -31.98 -29.83
N ARG A 303 -19.40 -31.89 -29.29
CA ARG A 303 -20.34 -33.00 -29.18
C ARG A 303 -20.70 -33.59 -30.55
N GLN A 304 -20.87 -32.77 -31.57
CA GLN A 304 -21.17 -33.23 -32.93
C GLN A 304 -20.00 -34.02 -33.54
N ILE A 305 -18.77 -33.64 -33.22
CA ILE A 305 -17.55 -34.25 -33.79
C ILE A 305 -17.10 -35.47 -32.97
N SER A 306 -17.23 -35.41 -31.65
CA SER A 306 -16.65 -36.37 -30.70
C SER A 306 -17.59 -36.66 -29.54
N GLY A 307 -18.85 -36.94 -29.76
CA GLY A 307 -19.87 -37.14 -28.74
C GLY A 307 -19.55 -38.21 -27.69
N ARG A 308 -18.75 -39.23 -28.05
CA ARG A 308 -18.26 -40.26 -27.11
C ARG A 308 -17.17 -39.79 -26.18
N ARG A 309 -16.65 -38.54 -26.32
CA ARG A 309 -15.64 -37.98 -25.41
C ARG A 309 -16.28 -37.68 -24.06
N ASN A 310 -15.59 -38.10 -22.99
CA ASN A 310 -16.02 -37.79 -21.64
C ASN A 310 -16.05 -36.27 -21.43
N LEU A 311 -17.09 -35.75 -20.76
CA LEU A 311 -17.30 -34.32 -20.54
C LEU A 311 -16.10 -33.65 -19.81
N THR A 312 -15.54 -34.29 -18.77
CA THR A 312 -14.40 -33.71 -18.03
C THR A 312 -13.18 -33.55 -18.93
N LYS A 313 -12.95 -34.50 -19.89
CA LYS A 313 -11.87 -34.36 -20.88
C LYS A 313 -12.17 -33.24 -21.89
N ALA A 314 -13.44 -33.04 -22.25
CA ALA A 314 -13.85 -31.97 -23.15
C ALA A 314 -13.63 -30.59 -22.48
N LEU A 315 -14.05 -30.42 -21.21
CA LEU A 315 -13.81 -29.22 -20.41
C LEU A 315 -12.33 -28.94 -20.23
N GLY A 316 -11.50 -29.99 -20.07
CA GLY A 316 -10.04 -29.89 -19.89
C GLY A 316 -9.29 -29.24 -21.07
N HIS A 317 -9.95 -29.06 -22.24
CA HIS A 317 -9.40 -28.27 -23.35
C HIS A 317 -9.60 -26.75 -23.18
N HIS A 318 -10.47 -26.32 -22.25
CA HIS A 318 -10.87 -24.94 -22.07
C HIS A 318 -10.41 -24.38 -20.71
N ILE A 319 -10.42 -25.22 -19.68
CA ILE A 319 -9.97 -24.89 -18.33
C ILE A 319 -9.01 -25.98 -17.80
N PRO A 320 -8.11 -25.68 -16.86
CA PRO A 320 -7.13 -26.66 -16.38
C PRO A 320 -7.76 -27.95 -15.88
N ALA A 321 -7.24 -29.11 -16.30
CA ALA A 321 -7.81 -30.42 -15.98
C ALA A 321 -7.94 -30.66 -14.47
N ARG A 322 -6.94 -30.24 -13.66
CA ARG A 322 -7.02 -30.31 -12.19
C ARG A 322 -8.19 -29.49 -11.60
N LEU A 323 -8.53 -28.37 -12.22
CA LEU A 323 -9.71 -27.60 -11.81
C LEU A 323 -10.99 -28.31 -12.19
N VAL A 324 -11.07 -28.91 -13.40
CA VAL A 324 -12.23 -29.73 -13.78
C VAL A 324 -12.42 -30.88 -12.80
N GLU A 325 -11.36 -31.61 -12.47
CA GLU A 325 -11.39 -32.70 -11.49
C GLU A 325 -11.89 -32.21 -10.12
N HIS A 326 -11.39 -31.07 -9.65
CA HIS A 326 -11.84 -30.48 -8.39
C HIS A 326 -13.35 -30.15 -8.41
N LEU A 327 -13.86 -29.63 -9.52
CA LEU A 327 -15.28 -29.31 -9.68
C LEU A 327 -16.19 -30.53 -9.69
N THR A 328 -15.68 -31.75 -9.94
CA THR A 328 -16.49 -32.99 -9.85
C THR A 328 -16.97 -33.28 -8.42
N ALA A 329 -16.37 -32.68 -7.41
CA ALA A 329 -16.82 -32.76 -6.02
C ALA A 329 -18.14 -31.99 -5.77
N GLU A 330 -18.39 -30.96 -6.58
CA GLU A 330 -19.55 -30.05 -6.42
C GLU A 330 -20.57 -30.23 -7.58
N LEU A 331 -20.11 -30.71 -8.74
CA LEU A 331 -20.92 -30.82 -9.96
C LEU A 331 -20.93 -32.27 -10.48
N ASP A 332 -22.08 -32.77 -10.87
CA ASP A 332 -22.19 -34.02 -11.61
C ASP A 332 -21.70 -33.79 -13.04
N LEU A 333 -20.44 -34.14 -13.33
CA LEU A 333 -19.79 -34.03 -14.62
C LEU A 333 -19.62 -35.41 -15.29
N ALA A 334 -20.37 -36.42 -14.85
CA ALA A 334 -20.28 -37.79 -15.36
C ALA A 334 -20.83 -37.91 -16.79
N GLY A 335 -20.35 -38.93 -17.51
CA GLY A 335 -20.81 -39.27 -18.82
C GLY A 335 -20.02 -38.64 -19.97
N ASN A 336 -20.49 -38.97 -21.21
CA ASN A 336 -19.92 -38.44 -22.44
C ASN A 336 -20.68 -37.20 -22.90
N LEU A 337 -20.09 -36.41 -23.77
CA LEU A 337 -20.76 -35.24 -24.35
C LEU A 337 -22.12 -35.58 -24.97
N ALA A 338 -22.24 -36.74 -25.62
CA ALA A 338 -23.50 -37.18 -26.24
C ALA A 338 -24.64 -37.40 -25.23
N ASP A 339 -24.30 -37.65 -23.96
CA ASP A 339 -25.27 -37.89 -22.88
C ASP A 339 -25.81 -36.57 -22.29
N TRP A 340 -25.27 -35.44 -22.72
CA TRP A 340 -25.64 -34.11 -22.25
C TRP A 340 -26.57 -33.38 -23.22
N SER A 341 -27.77 -33.04 -22.76
CA SER A 341 -28.69 -32.19 -23.53
C SER A 341 -28.17 -30.76 -23.65
N ASP A 342 -28.69 -30.00 -24.60
CA ASP A 342 -28.34 -28.59 -24.75
C ASP A 342 -28.59 -27.80 -23.47
N THR A 343 -29.74 -27.98 -22.83
CA THR A 343 -30.11 -27.34 -21.58
C THR A 343 -29.10 -27.64 -20.43
N ARG A 344 -28.68 -28.92 -20.30
CA ARG A 344 -27.68 -29.28 -19.27
C ARG A 344 -26.31 -28.63 -19.54
N LEU A 345 -25.89 -28.62 -20.83
CA LEU A 345 -24.62 -27.95 -21.20
C LEU A 345 -24.70 -26.44 -20.95
N GLU A 346 -25.82 -25.81 -21.33
CA GLU A 346 -26.03 -24.38 -21.12
C GLU A 346 -25.98 -24.02 -19.62
N THR A 347 -26.70 -24.79 -18.78
CA THR A 347 -26.67 -24.60 -17.31
C THR A 347 -25.25 -24.75 -16.74
N LEU A 348 -24.51 -25.77 -17.18
CA LEU A 348 -23.12 -25.95 -16.74
C LEU A 348 -22.24 -24.81 -17.19
N CYS A 349 -22.33 -24.36 -18.42
CA CYS A 349 -21.54 -23.26 -18.95
C CYS A 349 -21.86 -21.94 -18.22
N ALA A 350 -23.14 -21.67 -17.97
CA ALA A 350 -23.55 -20.50 -17.17
C ALA A 350 -22.95 -20.54 -15.78
N TYR A 351 -22.96 -21.68 -15.09
CA TYR A 351 -22.31 -21.85 -13.79
C TYR A 351 -20.80 -21.57 -13.86
N LEU A 352 -20.09 -22.12 -14.83
CA LEU A 352 -18.64 -21.95 -14.99
C LEU A 352 -18.25 -20.51 -15.38
N GLN A 353 -19.18 -19.76 -15.97
CA GLN A 353 -18.99 -18.36 -16.39
C GLN A 353 -19.48 -17.35 -15.34
N ASP A 354 -20.17 -17.82 -14.30
CA ASP A 354 -20.63 -17.01 -13.16
C ASP A 354 -20.54 -17.81 -11.85
N TRP A 355 -19.38 -18.40 -11.58
CA TRP A 355 -19.17 -19.16 -10.36
C TRP A 355 -19.09 -18.22 -9.14
N GLN A 356 -20.17 -18.25 -8.35
CA GLN A 356 -20.29 -17.40 -7.15
C GLN A 356 -19.54 -18.00 -5.97
N LEU A 357 -18.64 -17.22 -5.38
CA LEU A 357 -17.83 -17.60 -4.24
C LEU A 357 -17.95 -16.56 -3.14
N TYR A 358 -17.90 -17.00 -1.88
CA TYR A 358 -17.96 -16.14 -0.71
C TYR A 358 -16.62 -16.22 0.03
N PRO A 359 -15.70 -15.26 -0.17
CA PRO A 359 -14.45 -15.22 0.58
C PRO A 359 -14.72 -15.07 2.08
N SER A 360 -13.97 -15.81 2.90
CA SER A 360 -14.01 -15.64 4.36
C SER A 360 -13.30 -14.37 4.82
N GLY A 361 -12.55 -13.72 3.93
CA GLY A 361 -11.77 -12.52 4.20
C GLY A 361 -10.64 -12.36 3.20
N THR A 362 -9.63 -11.58 3.60
CA THR A 362 -8.40 -11.38 2.83
C THR A 362 -7.17 -11.75 3.67
N GLU A 363 -5.99 -11.87 3.05
CA GLU A 363 -4.73 -12.08 3.79
C GLU A 363 -4.26 -10.85 4.59
N GLY A 364 -4.97 -9.74 4.49
CA GLY A 364 -4.72 -8.50 5.23
C GLY A 364 -3.44 -7.78 4.79
N TYR A 365 -3.03 -6.78 5.58
CA TYR A 365 -1.89 -5.91 5.26
C TYR A 365 -0.56 -6.63 5.06
N ARG A 366 -0.41 -7.84 5.57
CA ARG A 366 0.84 -8.60 5.47
C ARG A 366 1.22 -8.91 4.01
N THR A 367 0.24 -9.12 3.16
CA THR A 367 0.40 -9.49 1.74
C THR A 367 -0.21 -8.47 0.79
N ALA A 368 -0.99 -7.53 1.30
CA ALA A 368 -1.58 -6.46 0.50
C ALA A 368 -0.49 -5.61 -0.15
N GLU A 369 -0.63 -5.31 -1.44
CA GLU A 369 0.31 -4.41 -2.12
C GLU A 369 0.09 -2.95 -1.72
N VAL A 370 -1.15 -2.57 -1.43
CA VAL A 370 -1.54 -1.19 -1.13
C VAL A 370 -2.52 -1.09 0.04
N THR A 371 -2.68 0.13 0.53
CA THR A 371 -3.69 0.52 1.51
C THR A 371 -4.80 1.29 0.80
N LEU A 372 -6.04 0.85 0.97
CA LEU A 372 -7.25 1.59 0.60
C LEU A 372 -7.66 2.49 1.76
N GLY A 373 -8.34 3.61 1.45
CA GLY A 373 -8.60 4.66 2.43
C GLY A 373 -7.33 5.48 2.71
N GLY A 374 -7.31 6.24 3.78
CA GLY A 374 -6.21 7.13 4.14
C GLY A 374 -6.66 8.55 4.40
N ILE A 375 -5.75 9.52 4.26
CA ILE A 375 -6.05 10.95 4.50
C ILE A 375 -7.19 11.38 3.58
N ASP A 376 -8.25 11.92 4.18
CA ASP A 376 -9.44 12.35 3.43
C ASP A 376 -9.09 13.45 2.42
N THR A 377 -9.30 13.15 1.16
CA THR A 377 -9.04 14.05 0.04
C THR A 377 -9.89 15.33 0.10
N ASN A 378 -11.03 15.31 0.80
CA ASN A 378 -11.84 16.51 1.04
C ASN A 378 -11.15 17.51 1.97
N ALA A 379 -10.25 17.04 2.83
CA ALA A 379 -9.45 17.89 3.70
C ALA A 379 -8.17 18.43 3.02
N LEU A 380 -7.89 17.99 1.79
CA LEU A 380 -6.69 18.37 1.04
C LEU A 380 -7.03 19.25 -0.17
N SER A 381 -6.07 20.08 -0.56
CA SER A 381 -6.09 20.78 -1.84
C SER A 381 -5.59 19.86 -2.96
N SER A 382 -6.42 19.53 -3.94
CA SER A 382 -6.04 18.70 -5.10
C SER A 382 -4.94 19.34 -5.96
N ARG A 383 -4.72 20.65 -5.83
CA ARG A 383 -3.68 21.39 -6.56
C ARG A 383 -2.31 21.27 -5.90
N SER A 384 -2.24 21.21 -4.57
CA SER A 384 -0.99 21.31 -3.80
C SER A 384 -0.74 20.17 -2.86
N MET A 385 -1.69 19.26 -2.62
CA MET A 385 -1.64 18.22 -1.58
C MET A 385 -1.54 18.78 -0.15
N ALA A 386 -1.73 20.10 0.04
CA ALA A 386 -1.71 20.73 1.36
C ALA A 386 -3.03 20.48 2.09
N ALA A 387 -2.96 20.28 3.40
CA ALA A 387 -4.13 20.30 4.26
C ALA A 387 -4.76 21.69 4.25
N LYS A 388 -6.10 21.77 4.09
CA LYS A 388 -6.83 23.05 3.94
C LYS A 388 -6.77 23.88 5.22
N ASP A 389 -6.92 23.23 6.37
CA ASP A 389 -7.02 23.89 7.67
C ASP A 389 -5.67 23.97 8.41
N VAL A 390 -4.63 23.31 7.88
CA VAL A 390 -3.28 23.32 8.43
C VAL A 390 -2.29 23.78 7.35
N PRO A 391 -2.09 25.07 7.16
CA PRO A 391 -1.19 25.61 6.15
C PRO A 391 0.22 25.02 6.28
N ASN A 392 0.85 24.69 5.13
CA ASN A 392 2.19 24.13 5.03
C ASN A 392 2.35 22.68 5.54
N LEU A 393 1.25 21.97 5.88
CA LEU A 393 1.23 20.54 6.08
C LEU A 393 0.75 19.86 4.79
N TYR A 394 1.52 18.90 4.30
CA TYR A 394 1.24 18.20 3.03
C TYR A 394 1.21 16.69 3.26
N PHE A 395 0.30 16.01 2.56
CA PHE A 395 0.23 14.55 2.52
C PHE A 395 0.32 14.07 1.06
N ILE A 396 1.24 13.14 0.78
CA ILE A 396 1.51 12.66 -0.58
C ILE A 396 1.65 11.14 -0.66
N GLY A 397 1.47 10.61 -1.87
CA GLY A 397 1.56 9.18 -2.15
C GLY A 397 0.45 8.37 -1.50
N GLU A 398 0.76 7.14 -1.13
CA GLU A 398 -0.17 6.13 -0.61
C GLU A 398 -0.79 6.49 0.77
N ALA A 399 -0.29 7.50 1.45
CA ALA A 399 -0.90 8.00 2.70
C ALA A 399 -2.28 8.64 2.46
N VAL A 400 -2.51 9.19 1.26
CA VAL A 400 -3.76 9.85 0.85
C VAL A 400 -4.77 8.80 0.40
N ASP A 401 -6.06 9.04 0.63
CA ASP A 401 -7.17 8.19 0.13
C ASP A 401 -7.26 8.24 -1.40
N VAL A 402 -6.24 7.70 -2.05
CA VAL A 402 -6.12 7.50 -3.49
C VAL A 402 -5.35 6.21 -3.73
N THR A 403 -6.02 5.21 -4.27
CA THR A 403 -5.44 3.90 -4.55
C THR A 403 -5.59 3.55 -6.01
N GLY A 404 -4.48 3.35 -6.70
CA GLY A 404 -4.45 2.94 -8.10
C GLY A 404 -4.64 1.43 -8.28
N TRP A 405 -5.06 1.04 -9.47
CA TRP A 405 -5.10 -0.34 -9.89
C TRP A 405 -3.71 -1.00 -9.87
N LEU A 406 -3.66 -2.31 -10.02
CA LEU A 406 -2.41 -3.04 -10.19
C LEU A 406 -1.79 -2.68 -11.55
N GLY A 407 -0.48 -2.40 -11.57
CA GLY A 407 0.21 -2.19 -12.84
C GLY A 407 0.83 -0.80 -13.02
N GLY A 408 1.43 -0.22 -11.99
CA GLY A 408 2.20 1.04 -12.07
C GLY A 408 1.42 2.29 -11.67
N TYR A 409 0.10 2.21 -11.53
CA TYR A 409 -0.75 3.35 -11.20
C TYR A 409 -0.43 3.97 -9.83
N ASN A 410 -0.14 3.16 -8.82
CA ASN A 410 0.22 3.65 -7.48
C ASN A 410 1.56 4.40 -7.48
N PHE A 411 2.50 4.02 -8.32
CA PHE A 411 3.71 4.79 -8.52
C PHE A 411 3.43 6.10 -9.27
N GLN A 412 2.58 6.07 -10.31
CA GLN A 412 2.20 7.31 -10.98
C GLN A 412 1.55 8.30 -10.01
N TRP A 413 0.67 7.82 -9.12
CA TRP A 413 0.11 8.67 -8.06
C TRP A 413 1.20 9.24 -7.14
N ALA A 414 2.18 8.41 -6.76
CA ALA A 414 3.30 8.87 -5.93
C ALA A 414 4.08 10.00 -6.62
N TRP A 415 4.36 9.87 -7.92
CA TRP A 415 5.04 10.92 -8.71
C TRP A 415 4.20 12.18 -8.83
N SER A 416 2.94 12.05 -9.24
CA SER A 416 2.05 13.19 -9.50
C SER A 416 1.73 13.98 -8.23
N SER A 417 1.44 13.31 -7.12
CA SER A 417 1.16 13.96 -5.84
C SER A 417 2.41 14.64 -5.26
N ALA A 418 3.58 14.01 -5.41
CA ALA A 418 4.85 14.58 -4.99
C ALA A 418 5.18 15.86 -5.76
N MET A 419 5.02 15.86 -7.08
CA MET A 419 5.23 17.05 -7.91
C MET A 419 4.23 18.15 -7.61
N ALA A 420 2.98 17.81 -7.26
CA ALA A 420 1.99 18.80 -6.84
C ALA A 420 2.42 19.53 -5.56
N ALA A 421 2.92 18.79 -4.55
CA ALA A 421 3.43 19.37 -3.32
C ALA A 421 4.72 20.16 -3.54
N ALA A 422 5.68 19.60 -4.27
CA ALA A 422 6.97 20.25 -4.54
C ALA A 422 6.81 21.60 -5.25
N ARG A 423 5.97 21.67 -6.28
CA ARG A 423 5.68 22.93 -6.98
C ARG A 423 5.02 23.97 -6.08
N ALA A 424 4.11 23.55 -5.19
CA ALA A 424 3.45 24.47 -4.27
C ALA A 424 4.42 25.00 -3.19
N ILE A 425 5.39 24.20 -2.77
CA ILE A 425 6.45 24.60 -1.83
C ILE A 425 7.43 25.55 -2.54
N GLY A 426 7.92 25.19 -3.72
CA GLY A 426 8.89 26.01 -4.48
C GLY A 426 8.36 27.39 -4.88
N GLN A 427 7.08 27.52 -5.24
CA GLN A 427 6.46 28.80 -5.58
C GLN A 427 6.37 29.80 -4.41
N LYS A 428 6.55 29.36 -3.16
CA LYS A 428 6.56 30.25 -1.99
C LYS A 428 7.94 30.86 -1.71
N HIS A 429 8.98 30.35 -2.38
CA HIS A 429 10.36 30.79 -2.22
C HIS A 429 10.86 31.65 -3.40
N THR A 430 10.02 31.86 -4.41
CA THR A 430 10.21 32.80 -5.53
C THR A 430 9.33 34.02 -5.35
#